data_f83b83a93c50c23bcb024870ed4e7f2c
#
_entry.id   f83b83a93c50c23bcb024870ed4e7f2c
#
_cell.length_a   1.000
_cell.length_b   1.000
_cell.length_c   1.000
_cell.angle_alpha   90.00
_cell.angle_beta   90.00
_cell.angle_gamma   90.00
#
_symmetry.space_group_name_H-M   'P 1'
#
loop_
_entity.id
_entity.type
_entity.pdbx_description
1 polymer ?
#
loop_
_entity_poly.entity_id
_entity_poly.type
_entity_poly.pdbx_seq_one_letter_code
_entity_poly.pdbx_strand_id
1 'polypeptide(L)'
;MKKQLIIMLLLLLFIALPHASAAADKSAEDIYAERMSLYKKMETMTQIPWYWLAGVDAYEKGLRRARNDREEAKGVINIYYSPKEWSGPLNPNMEEDNPTAISMFDGVGLDGNENGKASLKEDADVLYTFANYLAEYGFDDNNIQLGLWEYYKRDQAINIITGHARIYRKYGTLDLDDHAFPVPLNYNYSYRSTWGDTRGWGGRRIHEGTDIFAGYRTPARATSYGVVELKGWNKYGGWRLGIRDLTNTYHYYGHLTSYEEGLEKGDIVAPGDTIGYVGSTGYGKPGTEGKFPPHLHYGMYRDNGYSEWSFDPYPSLKSWEKGERNNE
;
A
#
# COMPACT_ATOMS: atom_id res chain seq x y z
N MET A 1 -57.96 -15.32 67.62
CA MET A 1 -57.43 -14.26 66.72
C MET A 1 -56.13 -14.79 66.13
N LYS A 2 -56.22 -15.40 64.93
CA LYS A 2 -55.00 -15.93 64.20
C LYS A 2 -54.64 -14.92 63.16
N LYS A 3 -53.43 -14.36 63.19
CA LYS A 3 -52.88 -13.51 62.17
C LYS A 3 -52.24 -14.41 61.14
N GLN A 4 -52.79 -14.38 59.92
CA GLN A 4 -52.19 -15.02 58.74
C GLN A 4 -51.11 -14.11 58.19
N LEU A 5 -49.89 -14.62 58.10
CA LEU A 5 -48.74 -13.96 57.47
C LEU A 5 -48.73 -14.38 55.99
N ILE A 6 -48.98 -13.42 55.09
CA ILE A 6 -48.91 -13.63 53.63
C ILE A 6 -47.46 -13.36 53.24
N ILE A 7 -46.74 -14.42 52.85
CA ILE A 7 -45.40 -14.32 52.26
C ILE A 7 -45.57 -14.13 50.74
N MET A 8 -45.28 -12.94 50.27
CA MET A 8 -45.26 -12.60 48.82
C MET A 8 -43.90 -13.00 48.23
N LEU A 9 -43.89 -14.08 47.45
CA LEU A 9 -42.70 -14.58 46.75
C LEU A 9 -42.53 -13.78 45.48
N LEU A 10 -41.57 -12.84 45.47
CA LEU A 10 -41.12 -12.09 44.28
C LEU A 10 -40.21 -13.00 43.43
N LEU A 11 -40.77 -13.54 42.36
CA LEU A 11 -39.98 -14.20 41.32
C LEU A 11 -39.27 -13.12 40.49
N LEU A 12 -37.98 -12.91 40.72
CA LEU A 12 -37.11 -12.14 39.81
C LEU A 12 -36.84 -12.97 38.58
N LEU A 13 -37.56 -12.68 37.49
CA LEU A 13 -37.23 -13.17 36.16
C LEU A 13 -35.96 -12.44 35.70
N PHE A 14 -34.79 -13.09 35.78
CA PHE A 14 -33.61 -12.66 35.09
C PHE A 14 -33.82 -12.91 33.57
N ILE A 15 -34.28 -11.90 32.85
CA ILE A 15 -34.20 -11.90 31.38
C ILE A 15 -32.74 -11.70 31.06
N ALA A 16 -32.04 -12.79 30.72
CA ALA A 16 -30.72 -12.72 30.10
C ALA A 16 -30.88 -12.06 28.73
N LEU A 17 -30.62 -10.76 28.64
CA LEU A 17 -30.43 -10.11 27.36
C LEU A 17 -29.28 -10.81 26.64
N PRO A 18 -29.44 -11.23 25.38
CA PRO A 18 -28.31 -11.72 24.63
C PRO A 18 -27.29 -10.58 24.56
N HIS A 19 -26.10 -10.81 25.14
CA HIS A 19 -24.96 -9.96 24.87
C HIS A 19 -24.74 -10.02 23.36
N ALA A 20 -24.99 -8.90 22.67
CA ALA A 20 -24.49 -8.74 21.32
C ALA A 20 -22.97 -8.93 21.41
N SER A 21 -22.50 -10.08 20.94
CA SER A 21 -21.08 -10.31 20.74
C SER A 21 -20.62 -9.20 19.80
N ALA A 22 -19.85 -8.26 20.30
CA ALA A 22 -19.10 -7.36 19.45
C ALA A 22 -18.34 -8.28 18.47
N ALA A 23 -18.56 -8.11 17.17
CA ALA A 23 -17.79 -8.82 16.17
C ALA A 23 -16.31 -8.54 16.50
N ALA A 24 -15.56 -9.59 16.84
CA ALA A 24 -14.14 -9.44 17.08
C ALA A 24 -13.52 -8.89 15.81
N ASP A 25 -12.70 -7.85 15.90
CA ASP A 25 -11.95 -7.34 14.75
C ASP A 25 -11.18 -8.51 14.14
N LYS A 26 -11.35 -8.71 12.81
CA LYS A 26 -10.63 -9.76 12.07
C LYS A 26 -9.13 -9.57 12.22
N SER A 27 -8.39 -10.64 12.42
CA SER A 27 -6.92 -10.58 12.38
C SER A 27 -6.43 -10.21 10.98
N ALA A 28 -5.19 -9.74 10.86
CA ALA A 28 -4.59 -9.47 9.55
C ALA A 28 -4.56 -10.73 8.67
N GLU A 29 -4.25 -11.87 9.28
CA GLU A 29 -4.23 -13.19 8.60
C GLU A 29 -5.60 -13.57 8.05
N ASP A 30 -6.67 -13.37 8.82
CA ASP A 30 -8.06 -13.62 8.37
C ASP A 30 -8.42 -12.72 7.18
N ILE A 31 -8.03 -11.44 7.23
CA ILE A 31 -8.25 -10.48 6.14
C ILE A 31 -7.49 -10.91 4.88
N TYR A 32 -6.24 -11.35 4.99
CA TYR A 32 -5.46 -11.83 3.85
C TYR A 32 -6.05 -13.11 3.24
N ALA A 33 -6.49 -14.04 4.08
CA ALA A 33 -7.15 -15.26 3.62
C ALA A 33 -8.45 -14.95 2.86
N GLU A 34 -9.27 -14.06 3.37
CA GLU A 34 -10.52 -13.62 2.74
C GLU A 34 -10.26 -12.92 1.40
N ARG A 35 -9.33 -11.97 1.36
CA ARG A 35 -8.93 -11.28 0.12
C ARG A 35 -8.38 -12.26 -0.92
N MET A 36 -7.50 -13.16 -0.52
CA MET A 36 -6.94 -14.17 -1.43
C MET A 36 -8.03 -15.07 -2.00
N SER A 37 -9.00 -15.49 -1.18
CA SER A 37 -10.16 -16.27 -1.62
C SER A 37 -10.98 -15.52 -2.68
N LEU A 38 -11.25 -14.23 -2.47
CA LEU A 38 -11.97 -13.39 -3.43
C LEU A 38 -11.19 -13.25 -4.75
N TYR A 39 -9.88 -12.93 -4.69
CA TYR A 39 -9.07 -12.81 -5.90
C TYR A 39 -9.01 -14.12 -6.71
N LYS A 40 -8.86 -15.27 -6.03
CA LYS A 40 -8.86 -16.57 -6.69
C LYS A 40 -10.20 -16.94 -7.29
N LYS A 41 -11.31 -16.58 -6.63
CA LYS A 41 -12.65 -16.73 -7.20
C LYS A 41 -12.77 -15.91 -8.49
N MET A 42 -12.36 -14.64 -8.48
CA MET A 42 -12.44 -13.77 -9.67
C MET A 42 -11.50 -14.24 -10.79
N GLU A 43 -10.28 -14.70 -10.47
CA GLU A 43 -9.39 -15.32 -11.46
C GLU A 43 -10.08 -16.49 -12.18
N THR A 44 -10.81 -17.33 -11.44
CA THR A 44 -11.55 -18.46 -12.02
C THR A 44 -12.70 -18.00 -12.93
N MET A 45 -13.40 -16.92 -12.54
CA MET A 45 -14.57 -16.41 -13.28
C MET A 45 -14.19 -15.59 -14.51
N THR A 46 -13.10 -14.79 -14.43
CA THR A 46 -12.77 -13.78 -15.44
C THR A 46 -11.45 -14.05 -16.16
N GLN A 47 -10.67 -15.02 -15.74
CA GLN A 47 -9.31 -15.33 -16.21
C GLN A 47 -8.28 -14.20 -15.96
N ILE A 48 -8.64 -13.13 -15.25
CA ILE A 48 -7.67 -12.12 -14.81
C ILE A 48 -6.87 -12.69 -13.64
N PRO A 49 -5.53 -12.79 -13.74
CA PRO A 49 -4.72 -13.40 -12.70
C PRO A 49 -4.85 -12.68 -11.36
N TRP A 50 -4.98 -13.44 -10.27
CA TRP A 50 -5.22 -12.95 -8.92
C TRP A 50 -4.23 -11.86 -8.48
N TYR A 51 -2.96 -11.96 -8.89
CA TYR A 51 -1.93 -11.01 -8.51
C TYR A 51 -2.11 -9.63 -9.15
N TRP A 52 -2.77 -9.53 -10.31
CA TRP A 52 -3.15 -8.25 -10.90
C TRP A 52 -4.27 -7.59 -10.09
N LEU A 53 -5.29 -8.37 -9.69
CA LEU A 53 -6.38 -7.88 -8.84
C LEU A 53 -5.87 -7.42 -7.49
N ALA A 54 -4.98 -8.20 -6.86
CA ALA A 54 -4.30 -7.82 -5.63
C ALA A 54 -3.44 -6.55 -5.78
N GLY A 55 -2.75 -6.40 -6.92
CA GLY A 55 -1.94 -5.22 -7.23
C GLY A 55 -2.75 -3.95 -7.35
N VAL A 56 -3.90 -4.02 -8.01
CA VAL A 56 -4.87 -2.91 -8.11
C VAL A 56 -5.43 -2.57 -6.74
N ASP A 57 -5.86 -3.56 -5.98
CA ASP A 57 -6.45 -3.33 -4.66
C ASP A 57 -5.46 -2.71 -3.67
N ALA A 58 -4.18 -3.12 -3.72
CA ALA A 58 -3.11 -2.50 -2.94
C ALA A 58 -2.88 -1.04 -3.34
N TYR A 59 -2.90 -0.72 -4.64
CA TYR A 59 -2.80 0.64 -5.14
C TYR A 59 -3.97 1.51 -4.65
N GLU A 60 -5.20 1.03 -4.79
CA GLU A 60 -6.41 1.73 -4.33
C GLU A 60 -6.42 1.94 -2.81
N LYS A 61 -5.94 0.96 -2.02
CA LYS A 61 -5.72 1.12 -0.57
C LYS A 61 -4.74 2.25 -0.27
N GLY A 62 -3.65 2.34 -1.05
CA GLY A 62 -2.69 3.43 -0.96
C GLY A 62 -3.33 4.80 -1.25
N LEU A 63 -4.15 4.89 -2.30
CA LEU A 63 -4.87 6.12 -2.65
C LEU A 63 -5.87 6.53 -1.56
N ARG A 64 -6.64 5.60 -0.98
CA ARG A 64 -7.56 5.92 0.12
C ARG A 64 -6.84 6.50 1.32
N ARG A 65 -5.68 5.97 1.69
CA ARG A 65 -4.84 6.49 2.79
C ARG A 65 -4.26 7.88 2.49
N ALA A 66 -4.08 8.20 1.22
CA ALA A 66 -3.45 9.43 0.78
C ALA A 66 -4.46 10.56 0.48
N ARG A 67 -5.75 10.25 0.41
CA ARG A 67 -6.82 11.16 -0.04
C ARG A 67 -7.92 11.23 1.00
N ASN A 68 -8.44 12.46 1.21
CA ASN A 68 -9.57 12.71 2.13
C ASN A 68 -10.93 12.71 1.43
N ASP A 69 -10.95 12.60 0.08
CA ASP A 69 -12.15 12.63 -0.74
C ASP A 69 -12.69 11.24 -1.12
N ARG A 70 -12.07 10.18 -0.58
CA ARG A 70 -12.51 8.79 -0.75
C ARG A 70 -13.03 8.24 0.59
N GLU A 71 -14.21 7.66 0.56
CA GLU A 71 -14.76 6.94 1.71
C GLU A 71 -13.90 5.71 2.04
N GLU A 72 -13.92 5.29 3.30
CA GLU A 72 -13.29 4.03 3.69
C GLU A 72 -13.96 2.84 2.99
N ALA A 73 -13.19 1.79 2.73
CA ALA A 73 -13.74 0.55 2.20
C ALA A 73 -14.74 -0.04 3.20
N LYS A 74 -15.90 -0.49 2.71
CA LYS A 74 -16.93 -1.11 3.56
C LYS A 74 -16.64 -2.58 3.88
N GLY A 75 -15.78 -3.20 3.09
CA GLY A 75 -15.31 -4.56 3.22
C GLY A 75 -13.79 -4.65 3.22
N VAL A 76 -13.26 -5.77 2.72
CA VAL A 76 -11.82 -6.03 2.65
C VAL A 76 -11.19 -5.58 1.33
N ILE A 77 -11.99 -5.27 0.31
CA ILE A 77 -11.55 -4.79 -1.01
C ILE A 77 -11.54 -3.27 -1.06
N ASN A 78 -10.49 -2.69 -1.61
CA ASN A 78 -10.26 -1.25 -1.64
C ASN A 78 -10.54 -0.59 -3.00
N ILE A 79 -10.85 -1.34 -4.04
CA ILE A 79 -11.23 -0.79 -5.36
C ILE A 79 -12.40 0.15 -5.16
N TYR A 80 -12.31 1.33 -5.79
CA TYR A 80 -13.28 2.41 -5.56
C TYR A 80 -14.08 2.70 -6.82
N TYR A 81 -15.39 2.70 -6.65
CA TYR A 81 -16.35 3.27 -7.60
C TYR A 81 -17.17 4.35 -6.90
N SER A 82 -17.43 5.45 -7.58
CA SER A 82 -18.43 6.41 -7.08
C SER A 82 -19.84 5.83 -7.24
N PRO A 83 -20.79 6.17 -6.35
CA PRO A 83 -22.19 5.74 -6.52
C PRO A 83 -22.77 6.07 -7.90
N LYS A 84 -22.40 7.24 -8.45
CA LYS A 84 -22.84 7.68 -9.77
C LYS A 84 -22.27 6.83 -10.92
N GLU A 85 -21.02 6.41 -10.82
CA GLU A 85 -20.41 5.52 -11.79
C GLU A 85 -21.01 4.11 -11.70
N TRP A 86 -21.20 3.62 -10.47
CA TRP A 86 -21.76 2.31 -10.21
C TRP A 86 -23.18 2.16 -10.74
N SER A 87 -24.10 3.04 -10.33
CA SER A 87 -25.52 2.97 -10.67
C SER A 87 -25.88 3.56 -12.03
N GLY A 88 -24.96 4.31 -12.65
CA GLY A 88 -25.16 5.01 -13.92
C GLY A 88 -25.32 6.53 -13.78
N PRO A 89 -24.72 7.31 -14.71
CA PRO A 89 -24.63 8.76 -14.59
C PRO A 89 -25.97 9.49 -14.61
N LEU A 90 -27.02 8.89 -15.16
CA LEU A 90 -28.39 9.43 -15.23
C LEU A 90 -29.37 8.72 -14.31
N ASN A 91 -28.94 7.77 -13.50
CA ASN A 91 -29.79 7.06 -12.56
C ASN A 91 -30.19 8.00 -11.41
N PRO A 92 -31.50 8.19 -11.15
CA PRO A 92 -31.95 9.01 -10.01
C PRO A 92 -31.69 8.34 -8.65
N ASN A 93 -31.49 6.99 -8.63
CA ASN A 93 -31.20 6.22 -7.44
C ASN A 93 -29.71 5.88 -7.40
N MET A 94 -28.91 6.59 -6.58
CA MET A 94 -27.48 6.34 -6.41
C MET A 94 -27.17 5.08 -5.55
N GLU A 95 -28.18 4.48 -4.93
CA GLU A 95 -28.08 3.22 -4.18
C GLU A 95 -28.73 2.06 -4.93
N GLU A 96 -28.89 2.18 -6.27
CA GLU A 96 -29.45 1.12 -7.09
C GLU A 96 -28.59 -0.14 -7.01
N ASP A 97 -29.23 -1.26 -6.73
CA ASP A 97 -28.58 -2.59 -6.63
C ASP A 97 -29.16 -3.63 -7.60
N ASN A 98 -30.17 -3.24 -8.42
CA ASN A 98 -30.69 -4.13 -9.45
C ASN A 98 -29.81 -4.08 -10.71
N PRO A 99 -29.16 -5.19 -11.12
CA PRO A 99 -28.24 -5.18 -12.26
C PRO A 99 -28.89 -4.71 -13.58
N THR A 100 -30.18 -5.01 -13.80
CA THR A 100 -30.89 -4.58 -15.00
C THR A 100 -31.12 -3.07 -15.00
N ALA A 101 -31.52 -2.49 -13.85
CA ALA A 101 -31.69 -1.05 -13.71
C ALA A 101 -30.35 -0.32 -13.87
N ILE A 102 -29.30 -0.81 -13.24
CA ILE A 102 -27.93 -0.27 -13.39
C ILE A 102 -27.53 -0.22 -14.86
N SER A 103 -27.69 -1.32 -15.60
CA SER A 103 -27.36 -1.41 -17.04
C SER A 103 -28.21 -0.47 -17.89
N MET A 104 -29.50 -0.24 -17.55
CA MET A 104 -30.38 0.70 -18.28
C MET A 104 -29.94 2.16 -18.20
N PHE A 105 -29.18 2.52 -17.16
CA PHE A 105 -28.66 3.87 -16.93
C PHE A 105 -27.15 3.98 -17.22
N ASP A 106 -26.57 3.02 -17.97
CA ASP A 106 -25.13 2.96 -18.28
C ASP A 106 -24.23 2.91 -17.03
N GLY A 107 -24.70 2.27 -15.95
CA GLY A 107 -23.92 1.98 -14.77
C GLY A 107 -23.02 0.76 -14.99
N VAL A 108 -21.91 0.70 -14.24
CA VAL A 108 -20.89 -0.35 -14.40
C VAL A 108 -21.09 -1.54 -13.46
N GLY A 109 -21.90 -1.40 -12.41
CA GLY A 109 -22.05 -2.39 -11.34
C GLY A 109 -22.58 -3.74 -11.83
N LEU A 110 -21.87 -4.83 -11.47
CA LEU A 110 -22.22 -6.21 -11.81
C LEU A 110 -22.41 -7.06 -10.54
N ASP A 111 -23.28 -8.06 -10.64
CA ASP A 111 -23.51 -9.08 -9.60
C ASP A 111 -22.41 -10.16 -9.68
N GLY A 112 -21.42 -10.07 -8.81
CA GLY A 112 -20.26 -10.99 -8.78
C GLY A 112 -20.44 -12.20 -7.87
N ASN A 113 -21.50 -12.24 -7.07
CA ASN A 113 -21.80 -13.38 -6.19
C ASN A 113 -23.09 -14.12 -6.56
N GLU A 114 -23.78 -13.68 -7.63
CA GLU A 114 -24.98 -14.30 -8.19
C GLU A 114 -26.18 -14.28 -7.22
N ASN A 115 -26.25 -13.26 -6.34
CA ASN A 115 -27.37 -13.12 -5.41
C ASN A 115 -28.57 -12.31 -5.97
N GLY A 116 -28.47 -11.85 -7.23
CA GLY A 116 -29.46 -11.04 -7.93
C GLY A 116 -29.33 -9.54 -7.68
N LYS A 117 -28.24 -9.09 -7.05
CA LYS A 117 -27.94 -7.70 -6.73
C LYS A 117 -26.52 -7.35 -7.17
N ALA A 118 -26.29 -6.08 -7.50
CA ALA A 118 -24.97 -5.52 -7.74
C ALA A 118 -24.73 -4.38 -6.75
N SER A 119 -24.00 -4.63 -5.67
CA SER A 119 -23.90 -3.73 -4.54
C SER A 119 -22.48 -3.23 -4.28
N LEU A 120 -22.29 -1.91 -4.19
CA LEU A 120 -21.02 -1.30 -3.72
C LEU A 120 -20.62 -1.71 -2.29
N LYS A 121 -21.53 -2.37 -1.56
CA LYS A 121 -21.28 -2.83 -0.19
C LYS A 121 -20.76 -4.28 -0.14
N GLU A 122 -20.71 -4.95 -1.29
CA GLU A 122 -20.29 -6.33 -1.43
C GLU A 122 -18.98 -6.44 -2.18
N ASP A 123 -17.94 -6.92 -1.51
CA ASP A 123 -16.58 -7.05 -2.07
C ASP A 123 -16.53 -7.88 -3.35
N ALA A 124 -17.36 -8.93 -3.43
CA ALA A 124 -17.43 -9.79 -4.60
C ALA A 124 -17.92 -9.06 -5.85
N ASP A 125 -18.92 -8.18 -5.69
CA ASP A 125 -19.50 -7.40 -6.81
C ASP A 125 -18.52 -6.32 -7.28
N VAL A 126 -17.91 -5.60 -6.33
CA VAL A 126 -16.90 -4.58 -6.64
C VAL A 126 -15.71 -5.19 -7.38
N LEU A 127 -15.20 -6.30 -6.88
CA LEU A 127 -14.04 -6.97 -7.47
C LEU A 127 -14.37 -7.61 -8.83
N TYR A 128 -15.55 -8.24 -8.95
CA TYR A 128 -16.02 -8.83 -10.20
C TYR A 128 -16.20 -7.77 -11.29
N THR A 129 -16.83 -6.64 -10.95
CA THR A 129 -17.01 -5.52 -11.87
C THR A 129 -15.68 -5.06 -12.45
N PHE A 130 -14.65 -4.89 -11.60
CA PHE A 130 -13.33 -4.48 -12.06
C PHE A 130 -12.61 -5.57 -12.88
N ALA A 131 -12.67 -6.81 -12.41
CA ALA A 131 -12.05 -7.92 -13.13
C ALA A 131 -12.67 -8.14 -14.50
N ASN A 132 -14.01 -8.02 -14.61
CA ASN A 132 -14.72 -8.12 -15.89
C ASN A 132 -14.35 -6.97 -16.84
N TYR A 133 -14.23 -5.74 -16.33
CA TYR A 133 -13.72 -4.61 -17.11
C TYR A 133 -12.33 -4.90 -17.71
N LEU A 134 -11.40 -5.44 -16.92
CA LEU A 134 -10.07 -5.79 -17.43
C LEU A 134 -10.12 -6.91 -18.47
N ALA A 135 -11.01 -7.89 -18.29
CA ALA A 135 -11.17 -9.02 -19.22
C ALA A 135 -11.61 -8.60 -20.61
N GLU A 136 -12.28 -7.45 -20.77
CA GLU A 136 -12.65 -6.89 -22.06
C GLU A 136 -11.43 -6.52 -22.94
N TYR A 137 -10.29 -6.24 -22.30
CA TYR A 137 -9.03 -5.93 -23.00
C TYR A 137 -8.21 -7.19 -23.33
N GLY A 138 -8.37 -8.27 -22.55
CA GLY A 138 -7.67 -9.54 -22.69
C GLY A 138 -6.97 -9.97 -21.39
N PHE A 139 -6.25 -11.10 -21.45
CA PHE A 139 -5.80 -11.83 -20.27
C PHE A 139 -4.28 -11.84 -20.05
N ASP A 140 -3.52 -11.40 -21.05
CA ASP A 140 -2.06 -11.28 -20.91
C ASP A 140 -1.64 -9.96 -20.26
N ASP A 141 -0.41 -9.91 -19.75
CA ASP A 141 0.11 -8.77 -19.00
C ASP A 141 0.01 -7.44 -19.78
N ASN A 142 0.19 -7.43 -21.12
CA ASN A 142 0.14 -6.21 -21.94
C ASN A 142 -1.30 -5.70 -22.07
N ASN A 143 -2.24 -6.60 -22.32
CA ASN A 143 -3.66 -6.27 -22.44
C ASN A 143 -4.24 -5.77 -21.12
N ILE A 144 -3.86 -6.41 -20.00
CA ILE A 144 -4.24 -5.93 -18.66
C ILE A 144 -3.68 -4.53 -18.40
N GLN A 145 -2.40 -4.28 -18.74
CA GLN A 145 -1.81 -2.93 -18.61
C GLN A 145 -2.51 -1.90 -19.51
N LEU A 146 -2.96 -2.28 -20.70
CA LEU A 146 -3.78 -1.41 -21.54
C LEU A 146 -5.10 -1.07 -20.87
N GLY A 147 -5.83 -2.05 -20.33
CA GLY A 147 -7.06 -1.83 -19.58
C GLY A 147 -6.85 -0.92 -18.37
N LEU A 148 -5.77 -1.14 -17.62
CA LEU A 148 -5.39 -0.27 -16.50
C LEU A 148 -5.09 1.16 -16.96
N TRP A 149 -4.40 1.33 -18.08
CA TRP A 149 -4.13 2.66 -18.64
C TRP A 149 -5.42 3.36 -19.07
N GLU A 150 -6.32 2.65 -19.70
CA GLU A 150 -7.66 3.18 -20.08
C GLU A 150 -8.49 3.58 -18.85
N TYR A 151 -8.32 2.88 -17.70
CA TYR A 151 -9.01 3.19 -16.46
C TYR A 151 -8.40 4.40 -15.73
N TYR A 152 -7.08 4.36 -15.49
CA TYR A 152 -6.40 5.36 -14.66
C TYR A 152 -5.89 6.57 -15.44
N LYS A 153 -5.65 6.46 -16.76
CA LYS A 153 -5.08 7.50 -17.64
C LYS A 153 -3.78 8.13 -17.07
N ARG A 154 -2.95 7.31 -16.41
CA ARG A 154 -1.77 7.78 -15.69
C ARG A 154 -0.67 6.70 -15.67
N ASP A 155 0.47 6.97 -16.34
CA ASP A 155 1.59 6.02 -16.44
C ASP A 155 2.12 5.59 -15.07
N GLN A 156 2.18 6.50 -14.09
CA GLN A 156 2.64 6.19 -12.75
C GLN A 156 1.75 5.15 -12.06
N ALA A 157 0.42 5.20 -12.25
CA ALA A 157 -0.50 4.21 -11.72
C ALA A 157 -0.20 2.81 -12.28
N ILE A 158 0.02 2.72 -13.60
CA ILE A 158 0.33 1.45 -14.26
C ILE A 158 1.66 0.88 -13.76
N ASN A 159 2.69 1.72 -13.63
CA ASN A 159 3.99 1.31 -13.12
C ASN A 159 3.88 0.75 -11.69
N ILE A 160 3.14 1.43 -10.80
CA ILE A 160 2.94 1.01 -9.42
C ILE A 160 2.16 -0.31 -9.37
N ILE A 161 1.02 -0.39 -10.04
CA ILE A 161 0.18 -1.59 -10.07
C ILE A 161 0.95 -2.79 -10.65
N THR A 162 1.69 -2.58 -11.74
CA THR A 162 2.55 -3.62 -12.34
C THR A 162 3.62 -4.08 -11.34
N GLY A 163 4.22 -3.14 -10.61
CA GLY A 163 5.18 -3.45 -9.54
C GLY A 163 4.56 -4.33 -8.46
N HIS A 164 3.38 -3.95 -7.94
CA HIS A 164 2.64 -4.72 -6.95
C HIS A 164 2.27 -6.12 -7.47
N ALA A 165 1.73 -6.22 -8.68
CA ALA A 165 1.38 -7.49 -9.29
C ALA A 165 2.60 -8.43 -9.42
N ARG A 166 3.78 -7.90 -9.80
CA ARG A 166 5.03 -8.66 -9.89
C ARG A 166 5.52 -9.15 -8.52
N ILE A 167 5.39 -8.33 -7.46
CA ILE A 167 5.73 -8.73 -6.10
C ILE A 167 4.81 -9.86 -5.66
N TYR A 168 3.49 -9.72 -5.76
CA TYR A 168 2.54 -10.76 -5.40
C TYR A 168 2.72 -12.05 -6.19
N ARG A 169 3.00 -11.95 -7.50
CA ARG A 169 3.32 -13.13 -8.34
C ARG A 169 4.60 -13.84 -7.88
N LYS A 170 5.65 -13.08 -7.47
CA LYS A 170 6.92 -13.64 -7.00
C LYS A 170 6.77 -14.39 -5.68
N TYR A 171 6.07 -13.82 -4.72
CA TYR A 171 5.97 -14.38 -3.36
C TYR A 171 4.76 -15.30 -3.15
N GLY A 172 3.72 -15.20 -3.96
CA GLY A 172 2.54 -16.07 -3.88
C GLY A 172 1.65 -15.83 -2.64
N THR A 173 1.85 -14.75 -1.90
CA THR A 173 1.13 -14.41 -0.67
C THR A 173 0.79 -12.92 -0.62
N LEU A 174 -0.19 -12.55 0.21
CA LEU A 174 -0.53 -11.17 0.55
C LEU A 174 0.15 -10.68 1.84
N ASP A 175 0.66 -11.61 2.65
CA ASP A 175 1.38 -11.34 3.89
C ASP A 175 2.83 -10.94 3.57
N LEU A 176 3.03 -9.65 3.30
CA LEU A 176 4.29 -9.01 2.91
C LEU A 176 4.44 -7.67 3.65
N ASP A 177 4.05 -7.63 4.92
CA ASP A 177 4.06 -6.43 5.76
C ASP A 177 5.37 -6.25 6.57
N ASP A 178 6.34 -7.16 6.42
CA ASP A 178 7.60 -7.07 7.13
C ASP A 178 8.41 -5.82 6.73
N HIS A 179 9.14 -5.29 7.70
CA HIS A 179 10.01 -4.15 7.50
C HIS A 179 11.37 -4.36 8.17
N ALA A 180 12.41 -3.73 7.59
CA ALA A 180 13.74 -3.65 8.17
C ALA A 180 14.20 -2.20 8.36
N PHE A 181 15.03 -1.94 9.35
CA PHE A 181 15.72 -0.66 9.48
C PHE A 181 16.77 -0.51 8.35
N PRO A 182 16.89 0.65 7.69
CA PRO A 182 17.69 0.77 6.46
C PRO A 182 19.21 0.64 6.64
N VAL A 183 19.69 0.50 7.88
CA VAL A 183 21.10 0.23 8.23
C VAL A 183 21.13 -0.95 9.22
N PRO A 184 22.00 -1.97 9.06
CA PRO A 184 22.05 -3.08 10.01
C PRO A 184 22.36 -2.60 11.43
N LEU A 185 21.65 -3.13 12.44
CA LEU A 185 21.69 -2.64 13.83
C LEU A 185 23.06 -2.86 14.50
N ASN A 186 23.86 -3.80 14.02
CA ASN A 186 25.21 -4.09 14.51
C ASN A 186 26.28 -3.11 13.99
N TYR A 187 25.91 -2.12 13.17
CA TYR A 187 26.82 -1.05 12.74
C TYR A 187 26.67 0.18 13.63
N ASN A 188 27.70 1.02 13.64
CA ASN A 188 27.66 2.32 14.31
C ASN A 188 26.83 3.30 13.46
N TYR A 189 25.72 3.78 13.97
CA TYR A 189 24.89 4.78 13.32
C TYR A 189 24.24 5.72 14.34
N SER A 190 23.82 6.89 13.86
CA SER A 190 23.01 7.82 14.65
C SER A 190 22.09 8.62 13.74
N TYR A 191 20.89 8.94 14.22
CA TYR A 191 19.93 9.78 13.50
C TYR A 191 18.99 10.51 14.45
N ARG A 192 18.42 11.59 13.95
CA ARG A 192 17.34 12.34 14.61
C ARG A 192 16.32 12.75 13.55
N SER A 193 15.17 13.26 13.97
CA SER A 193 14.24 13.87 13.03
C SER A 193 14.89 15.09 12.38
N THR A 194 15.01 15.06 11.04
CA THR A 194 15.57 16.14 10.22
C THR A 194 14.68 16.49 9.05
N TRP A 195 13.56 15.80 8.87
CA TRP A 195 12.56 16.13 7.85
C TRP A 195 11.97 17.51 8.14
N GLY A 196 11.84 18.33 7.11
CA GLY A 196 11.36 19.70 7.24
C GLY A 196 12.44 20.73 7.63
N ASP A 197 13.65 20.30 8.03
CA ASP A 197 14.76 21.21 8.31
C ASP A 197 15.09 22.07 7.09
N THR A 198 15.34 23.36 7.30
CA THR A 198 15.78 24.26 6.22
C THR A 198 17.19 23.94 5.78
N ARG A 199 17.40 23.72 4.49
CA ARG A 199 18.71 23.52 3.87
C ARG A 199 19.10 24.76 3.06
N GLY A 200 20.27 25.35 3.33
CA GLY A 200 20.79 26.50 2.61
C GLY A 200 21.86 26.15 1.58
N TRP A 201 22.65 25.10 1.82
CA TRP A 201 23.73 24.69 0.94
C TRP A 201 23.17 24.01 -0.33
N GLY A 202 23.56 24.52 -1.49
CA GLY A 202 22.99 24.07 -2.77
C GLY A 202 21.67 24.73 -3.18
N GLY A 203 21.22 25.77 -2.45
CA GLY A 203 19.96 26.49 -2.62
C GLY A 203 19.00 26.28 -1.45
N ARG A 204 18.12 27.25 -1.23
CA ARG A 204 17.12 27.19 -0.15
C ARG A 204 16.08 26.14 -0.50
N ARG A 205 15.94 25.10 0.34
CA ARG A 205 14.95 24.02 0.19
C ARG A 205 14.62 23.40 1.54
N ILE A 206 13.54 22.65 1.60
CA ILE A 206 13.19 21.81 2.72
C ILE A 206 13.97 20.48 2.61
N HIS A 207 14.37 19.93 3.74
CA HIS A 207 14.94 18.59 3.83
C HIS A 207 13.83 17.53 3.78
N GLU A 208 13.77 16.78 2.69
CA GLU A 208 12.70 15.82 2.43
C GLU A 208 13.10 14.39 2.85
N GLY A 209 13.71 14.25 4.03
CA GLY A 209 14.16 12.97 4.55
C GLY A 209 14.78 13.04 5.93
N THR A 210 15.26 11.90 6.40
CA THR A 210 16.05 11.77 7.62
C THR A 210 17.46 11.33 7.25
N ASP A 211 18.47 12.06 7.75
CA ASP A 211 19.87 11.69 7.56
C ASP A 211 20.29 10.71 8.67
N ILE A 212 20.68 9.51 8.25
CA ILE A 212 21.19 8.44 9.12
C ILE A 212 22.71 8.42 8.95
N PHE A 213 23.43 9.01 9.90
CA PHE A 213 24.90 9.03 9.90
C PHE A 213 25.44 7.65 10.18
N ALA A 214 26.29 7.15 9.31
CA ALA A 214 26.99 5.87 9.45
C ALA A 214 28.33 5.93 8.71
N GLY A 215 29.24 5.00 9.00
CA GLY A 215 30.54 4.96 8.34
C GLY A 215 30.45 4.69 6.83
N TYR A 216 31.47 5.08 6.07
CA TYR A 216 31.57 4.71 4.67
C TYR A 216 31.42 3.19 4.48
N ARG A 217 30.71 2.79 3.42
CA ARG A 217 30.47 1.39 3.07
C ARG A 217 29.64 0.60 4.09
N THR A 218 29.01 1.25 5.08
CA THR A 218 27.94 0.61 5.85
C THR A 218 26.85 0.15 4.88
N PRO A 219 26.36 -1.11 4.95
CA PRO A 219 25.28 -1.56 4.08
C PRO A 219 24.04 -0.67 4.22
N ALA A 220 23.46 -0.26 3.10
CA ALA A 220 22.13 0.30 3.02
C ALA A 220 21.16 -0.82 2.59
N ARG A 221 20.06 -0.99 3.33
CA ARG A 221 19.11 -2.10 3.14
C ARG A 221 17.75 -1.60 2.66
N ALA A 222 17.07 -2.42 1.85
CA ALA A 222 15.66 -2.23 1.56
C ALA A 222 14.85 -2.31 2.86
N THR A 223 13.89 -1.38 3.02
CA THR A 223 13.08 -1.31 4.26
C THR A 223 11.80 -2.11 4.18
N SER A 224 11.40 -2.54 2.99
CA SER A 224 10.15 -3.24 2.70
C SER A 224 10.27 -4.10 1.44
N TYR A 225 9.31 -4.98 1.21
CA TYR A 225 9.13 -5.59 -0.11
C TYR A 225 8.82 -4.49 -1.13
N GLY A 226 9.56 -4.47 -2.23
CA GLY A 226 9.37 -3.40 -3.21
C GLY A 226 10.05 -3.67 -4.55
N VAL A 227 9.80 -2.77 -5.51
CA VAL A 227 10.45 -2.76 -6.82
C VAL A 227 11.40 -1.57 -6.92
N VAL A 228 12.60 -1.78 -7.41
CA VAL A 228 13.57 -0.72 -7.72
C VAL A 228 13.05 0.10 -8.91
N GLU A 229 12.48 1.27 -8.64
CA GLU A 229 11.96 2.18 -9.66
C GLU A 229 13.05 3.11 -10.23
N LEU A 230 14.06 3.40 -9.43
CA LEU A 230 15.12 4.33 -9.82
C LEU A 230 16.49 3.84 -9.33
N LYS A 231 17.48 3.96 -10.22
CA LYS A 231 18.91 3.75 -9.94
C LYS A 231 19.70 4.77 -10.77
N GLY A 232 20.53 5.60 -10.17
CA GLY A 232 21.33 6.56 -10.93
C GLY A 232 21.83 7.75 -10.14
N TRP A 233 22.51 8.65 -10.84
CA TRP A 233 23.09 9.86 -10.28
C TRP A 233 22.09 11.02 -10.24
N ASN A 234 22.14 11.77 -9.15
CA ASN A 234 21.51 13.10 -9.06
C ASN A 234 22.53 14.11 -8.55
N LYS A 235 22.49 15.34 -9.07
CA LYS A 235 23.43 16.39 -8.68
C LYS A 235 23.52 16.61 -7.16
N TYR A 236 22.39 16.54 -6.45
CA TYR A 236 22.32 16.76 -5.00
C TYR A 236 22.40 15.45 -4.22
N GLY A 237 21.62 14.45 -4.56
CA GLY A 237 21.53 13.17 -3.87
C GLY A 237 22.65 12.17 -4.18
N GLY A 238 23.56 12.49 -5.11
CA GLY A 238 24.64 11.58 -5.50
C GLY A 238 24.14 10.30 -6.19
N TRP A 239 24.79 9.17 -5.93
CA TRP A 239 24.26 7.85 -6.30
C TRP A 239 23.07 7.56 -5.41
N ARG A 240 21.93 7.24 -6.05
CA ARG A 240 20.65 7.08 -5.38
C ARG A 240 19.86 5.90 -5.92
N LEU A 241 19.05 5.31 -5.04
CA LEU A 241 18.04 4.33 -5.36
C LEU A 241 16.67 4.83 -4.95
N GLY A 242 15.64 4.38 -5.64
CA GLY A 242 14.24 4.53 -5.28
C GLY A 242 13.53 3.21 -5.35
N ILE A 243 12.81 2.84 -4.31
CA ILE A 243 12.09 1.57 -4.18
C ILE A 243 10.64 1.87 -3.88
N ARG A 244 9.71 1.33 -4.66
CA ARG A 244 8.27 1.41 -4.43
C ARG A 244 7.78 0.17 -3.70
N ASP A 245 7.13 0.36 -2.56
CA ASP A 245 6.54 -0.73 -1.77
C ASP A 245 5.07 -1.00 -2.08
N LEU A 246 4.50 -2.03 -1.45
CA LEU A 246 3.09 -2.44 -1.58
C LEU A 246 2.08 -1.48 -0.91
N THR A 247 2.57 -0.50 -0.13
CA THR A 247 1.72 0.54 0.46
C THR A 247 1.64 1.81 -0.39
N ASN A 248 2.18 1.76 -1.61
CA ASN A 248 2.35 2.89 -2.52
C ASN A 248 3.30 3.97 -1.96
N THR A 249 4.23 3.58 -1.08
CA THR A 249 5.28 4.45 -0.58
C THR A 249 6.54 4.29 -1.42
N TYR A 250 7.12 5.41 -1.84
CA TYR A 250 8.41 5.45 -2.52
C TYR A 250 9.50 5.78 -1.50
N HIS A 251 10.44 4.86 -1.34
CA HIS A 251 11.58 4.95 -0.44
C HIS A 251 12.80 5.42 -1.21
N TYR A 252 13.34 6.56 -0.84
CA TYR A 252 14.51 7.18 -1.46
C TYR A 252 15.75 6.96 -0.62
N TYR A 253 16.82 6.49 -1.25
CA TYR A 253 18.12 6.23 -0.64
C TYR A 253 19.17 7.06 -1.36
N GLY A 254 19.70 8.09 -0.72
CA GLY A 254 20.68 9.03 -1.30
C GLY A 254 22.06 8.92 -0.70
N HIS A 255 23.02 9.56 -1.37
CA HIS A 255 24.43 9.67 -0.99
C HIS A 255 25.21 8.36 -0.93
N LEU A 256 24.74 7.32 -1.64
CA LEU A 256 25.40 6.02 -1.70
C LEU A 256 26.82 6.16 -2.31
N THR A 257 27.77 5.35 -1.84
CA THR A 257 29.09 5.25 -2.49
C THR A 257 29.06 4.24 -3.65
N SER A 258 28.25 3.19 -3.53
CA SER A 258 28.03 2.18 -4.59
C SER A 258 26.69 1.50 -4.38
N TYR A 259 26.23 0.83 -5.42
CA TYR A 259 25.08 -0.10 -5.36
C TYR A 259 25.55 -1.50 -4.99
N GLU A 260 24.62 -2.35 -4.57
CA GLU A 260 24.85 -3.78 -4.50
C GLU A 260 25.10 -4.35 -5.91
N GLU A 261 25.99 -5.34 -6.00
CA GLU A 261 26.35 -5.95 -7.28
C GLU A 261 25.13 -6.68 -7.89
N GLY A 262 24.91 -6.48 -9.17
CA GLY A 262 23.81 -7.10 -9.91
C GLY A 262 22.43 -6.48 -9.68
N LEU A 263 22.26 -5.55 -8.73
CA LEU A 263 20.97 -4.89 -8.50
C LEU A 263 20.66 -3.90 -9.65
N GLU A 264 19.51 -4.08 -10.30
CA GLU A 264 19.09 -3.25 -11.41
C GLU A 264 17.69 -2.64 -11.23
N LYS A 265 17.39 -1.62 -12.02
CA LYS A 265 16.04 -1.07 -12.09
C LYS A 265 15.06 -2.16 -12.54
N GLY A 266 13.96 -2.30 -11.82
CA GLY A 266 12.96 -3.33 -12.04
C GLY A 266 13.11 -4.54 -11.12
N ASP A 267 14.22 -4.70 -10.39
CA ASP A 267 14.38 -5.81 -9.46
C ASP A 267 13.41 -5.71 -8.27
N ILE A 268 13.01 -6.88 -7.78
CA ILE A 268 12.18 -7.00 -6.57
C ILE A 268 13.08 -7.35 -5.40
N VAL A 269 13.03 -6.51 -4.36
CA VAL A 269 13.78 -6.65 -3.12
C VAL A 269 12.86 -6.99 -1.94
N ALA A 270 13.42 -7.60 -0.91
CA ALA A 270 12.77 -7.89 0.37
C ALA A 270 13.34 -7.01 1.49
N PRO A 271 12.63 -6.86 2.63
CA PRO A 271 13.16 -6.18 3.80
C PRO A 271 14.50 -6.79 4.24
N GLY A 272 15.50 -5.93 4.48
CA GLY A 272 16.85 -6.37 4.89
C GLY A 272 17.82 -6.67 3.75
N ASP A 273 17.37 -6.80 2.51
CA ASP A 273 18.26 -6.98 1.35
C ASP A 273 19.21 -5.78 1.23
N THR A 274 20.51 -6.04 1.10
CA THR A 274 21.49 -4.99 0.81
C THR A 274 21.23 -4.44 -0.59
N ILE A 275 21.09 -3.13 -0.71
CA ILE A 275 20.80 -2.44 -1.97
C ILE A 275 21.94 -1.51 -2.40
N GLY A 276 22.87 -1.27 -1.50
CA GLY A 276 24.04 -0.42 -1.73
C GLY A 276 24.77 -0.11 -0.44
N TYR A 277 25.60 0.92 -0.47
CA TYR A 277 26.51 1.21 0.64
C TYR A 277 26.53 2.71 0.93
N VAL A 278 26.50 3.06 2.21
CA VAL A 278 26.55 4.46 2.68
C VAL A 278 27.81 5.16 2.18
N GLY A 279 27.66 6.39 1.73
CA GLY A 279 28.74 7.25 1.27
C GLY A 279 28.48 8.72 1.59
N SER A 280 29.11 9.59 0.82
CA SER A 280 28.93 11.04 0.87
C SER A 280 28.90 11.65 -0.54
N THR A 281 28.32 10.92 -1.50
CA THR A 281 28.27 11.34 -2.89
C THR A 281 27.20 12.40 -3.12
N GLY A 282 27.44 13.29 -4.09
CA GLY A 282 26.49 14.34 -4.47
C GLY A 282 27.12 15.74 -4.49
N TYR A 283 26.24 16.75 -4.68
CA TYR A 283 26.60 18.18 -4.79
C TYR A 283 27.64 18.47 -5.86
N GLY A 284 27.55 17.76 -7.00
CA GLY A 284 28.45 17.97 -8.12
C GLY A 284 28.14 17.06 -9.31
N LYS A 285 29.15 16.98 -10.21
CA LYS A 285 29.09 16.01 -11.34
C LYS A 285 29.19 14.58 -10.84
N PRO A 286 28.82 13.58 -11.66
CA PRO A 286 28.94 12.17 -11.28
C PRO A 286 30.31 11.84 -10.68
N GLY A 287 30.31 11.10 -9.54
CA GLY A 287 31.51 10.74 -8.79
C GLY A 287 31.98 11.78 -7.76
N THR A 288 31.31 12.95 -7.64
CA THR A 288 31.65 13.92 -6.56
C THR A 288 31.25 13.32 -5.20
N GLU A 289 32.22 13.28 -4.25
CA GLU A 289 32.01 12.84 -2.87
C GLU A 289 32.91 13.60 -1.88
N GLY A 290 32.73 13.37 -0.56
CA GLY A 290 33.59 13.94 0.50
C GLY A 290 33.28 15.39 0.89
N LYS A 291 32.20 16.00 0.41
CA LYS A 291 31.80 17.36 0.76
C LYS A 291 31.09 17.48 2.11
N PHE A 292 30.70 16.37 2.70
CA PHE A 292 29.99 16.26 3.97
C PHE A 292 30.27 14.89 4.61
N PRO A 293 30.03 14.73 5.91
CA PRO A 293 30.19 13.43 6.58
C PRO A 293 29.33 12.35 5.93
N PRO A 294 29.79 11.07 5.90
CA PRO A 294 29.03 9.99 5.32
C PRO A 294 27.71 9.76 6.08
N HIS A 295 26.63 9.62 5.33
CA HIS A 295 25.30 9.32 5.85
C HIS A 295 24.42 8.78 4.74
N LEU A 296 23.39 8.01 5.12
CA LEU A 296 22.30 7.66 4.25
C LEU A 296 21.22 8.77 4.38
N HIS A 297 20.94 9.47 3.30
CA HIS A 297 19.75 10.29 3.21
C HIS A 297 18.57 9.39 2.85
N TYR A 298 17.65 9.21 3.80
CA TYR A 298 16.48 8.36 3.62
C TYR A 298 15.21 9.21 3.58
N GLY A 299 14.48 9.11 2.46
CA GLY A 299 13.23 9.83 2.23
C GLY A 299 12.06 8.89 2.01
N MET A 300 10.86 9.31 2.40
CA MET A 300 9.61 8.62 2.11
C MET A 300 8.64 9.55 1.40
N TYR A 301 8.04 9.06 0.31
CA TYR A 301 7.12 9.83 -0.51
C TYR A 301 5.85 9.02 -0.74
N ARG A 302 4.71 9.71 -0.80
CA ARG A 302 3.41 9.09 -1.02
C ARG A 302 2.73 9.66 -2.24
N ASP A 303 2.27 8.77 -3.11
CA ASP A 303 1.47 9.08 -4.27
C ASP A 303 -0.03 9.13 -3.90
N ASN A 304 -0.75 10.16 -4.36
CA ASN A 304 -2.18 10.30 -4.16
C ASN A 304 -3.02 10.10 -5.42
N GLY A 305 -2.38 9.62 -6.50
CA GLY A 305 -3.03 9.46 -7.80
C GLY A 305 -2.90 10.68 -8.72
N TYR A 306 -2.42 11.82 -8.22
CA TYR A 306 -2.18 13.06 -8.99
C TYR A 306 -0.74 13.53 -8.86
N SER A 307 -0.22 13.53 -7.65
CA SER A 307 1.12 14.00 -7.31
C SER A 307 1.71 13.14 -6.20
N GLU A 308 3.02 13.24 -6.06
CA GLU A 308 3.78 12.58 -5.01
C GLU A 308 4.42 13.62 -4.10
N TRP A 309 4.37 13.43 -2.78
CA TRP A 309 4.98 14.33 -1.80
C TRP A 309 5.70 13.58 -0.70
N SER A 310 6.73 14.23 -0.14
CA SER A 310 7.47 13.69 0.98
C SER A 310 6.70 13.81 2.29
N PHE A 311 6.95 12.88 3.19
CA PHE A 311 6.49 12.92 4.58
C PHE A 311 7.60 12.46 5.51
N ASP A 312 7.46 12.76 6.81
CA ASP A 312 8.49 12.48 7.81
C ASP A 312 8.76 10.97 7.96
N PRO A 313 9.95 10.46 7.60
CA PRO A 313 10.28 9.05 7.77
C PRO A 313 10.63 8.66 9.21
N TYR A 314 10.90 9.63 10.09
CA TYR A 314 11.41 9.37 11.44
C TYR A 314 10.51 8.44 12.29
N PRO A 315 9.17 8.59 12.32
CA PRO A 315 8.30 7.67 13.05
C PRO A 315 8.43 6.22 12.58
N SER A 316 8.46 6.01 11.24
CA SER A 316 8.64 4.69 10.65
C SER A 316 10.00 4.08 10.99
N LEU A 317 11.07 4.88 10.86
CA LEU A 317 12.42 4.46 11.22
C LEU A 317 12.51 4.01 12.69
N LYS A 318 11.88 4.75 13.62
CA LYS A 318 11.85 4.36 15.04
C LYS A 318 11.08 3.07 15.28
N SER A 319 9.99 2.87 14.57
CA SER A 319 9.18 1.64 14.66
C SER A 319 9.96 0.43 14.17
N TRP A 320 10.58 0.53 12.99
CA TRP A 320 11.35 -0.57 12.37
C TRP A 320 12.59 -0.92 13.19
N GLU A 321 13.36 0.09 13.65
CA GLU A 321 14.50 -0.12 14.54
C GLU A 321 14.10 -0.88 15.81
N LYS A 322 12.97 -0.47 16.44
CA LYS A 322 12.45 -1.14 17.65
C LYS A 322 11.99 -2.57 17.34
N GLY A 323 11.28 -2.77 16.24
CA GLY A 323 10.81 -4.11 15.82
C GLY A 323 11.97 -5.08 15.61
N GLU A 324 12.99 -4.66 14.86
CA GLU A 324 14.16 -5.47 14.58
C GLU A 324 14.96 -5.81 15.86
N ARG A 325 15.14 -4.84 16.80
CA ARG A 325 15.78 -5.09 18.10
C ARG A 325 15.03 -6.08 19.00
N ASN A 326 13.72 -6.17 18.85
CA ASN A 326 12.91 -7.09 19.67
C ASN A 326 12.97 -8.53 19.12
N ASN A 327 13.38 -8.69 17.87
CA ASN A 327 13.48 -9.98 17.20
C ASN A 327 14.93 -10.57 17.21
N GLU A 328 15.93 -9.78 17.64
CA GLU A 328 17.31 -10.24 17.94
C GLU A 328 17.40 -10.82 19.38
#